data_e2bc247c27296c4db514aa723fed193a
#
_entry.id   e2bc247c27296c4db514aa723fed193a
#
_cell.length_a   1.000
_cell.length_b   1.000
_cell.length_c   1.000
_cell.angle_alpha   90.00
_cell.angle_beta   90.00
_cell.angle_gamma   90.00
#
_symmetry.space_group_name_H-M   'P 1'
#
loop_
_entity.id
_entity.type
_entity.pdbx_description
1 polymer ?
#
loop_
_entity_poly.entity_id
_entity_poly.type
_entity_poly.pdbx_seq_one_letter_code
_entity_poly.pdbx_strand_id
1 'polypeptide(L)'
;MVVPLEAFPRLEEYGKARRDLENVLNEAVNLIDLRTPYNESFYQSIAAARRYLAKALYTDLAGHEEVIASCIGHTHIDVAWWWTVAQTREKVCRSFATVLKLMDEYPNYKFMSSQPQLYYFLKQRYPELYEQIKQRVAEGRWEPEGGMWVEADCNLTSGESLVRQFLYGNRFFK
;
A
#
# COMPACT_ATOMS: atom_id res chain seq x y z
N MET A 1 5.86 -5.35 -18.54
CA MET A 1 4.91 -5.64 -19.64
C MET A 1 3.98 -6.84 -19.34
N VAL A 2 3.86 -7.24 -18.09
CA VAL A 2 3.03 -8.39 -17.63
C VAL A 2 1.64 -7.92 -17.16
N VAL A 3 1.53 -6.69 -16.65
CA VAL A 3 0.29 -6.14 -16.05
C VAL A 3 -0.94 -6.17 -16.96
N PRO A 4 -0.90 -5.88 -18.26
CA PRO A 4 -2.09 -5.93 -19.11
C PRO A 4 -2.66 -7.34 -19.27
N LEU A 5 -1.80 -8.37 -19.33
CA LEU A 5 -2.22 -9.76 -19.44
C LEU A 5 -2.83 -10.30 -18.16
N GLU A 6 -2.33 -9.84 -17.00
CA GLU A 6 -2.89 -10.21 -15.68
C GLU A 6 -4.23 -9.52 -15.40
N ALA A 7 -4.45 -8.33 -15.94
CA ALA A 7 -5.72 -7.63 -15.81
C ALA A 7 -6.82 -8.22 -16.71
N PHE A 8 -6.45 -8.87 -17.82
CA PHE A 8 -7.37 -9.36 -18.83
C PHE A 8 -8.49 -10.28 -18.31
N PRO A 9 -8.22 -11.26 -17.42
CA PRO A 9 -9.27 -12.11 -16.87
C PRO A 9 -10.25 -11.39 -15.94
N ARG A 10 -9.91 -10.18 -15.49
CA ARG A 10 -10.74 -9.38 -14.57
C ARG A 10 -11.66 -8.41 -15.28
N LEU A 11 -11.53 -8.28 -16.61
CA LEU A 11 -12.40 -7.43 -17.42
C LEU A 11 -13.67 -8.16 -17.78
N GLU A 12 -14.78 -7.45 -17.85
CA GLU A 12 -16.04 -7.98 -18.34
C GLU A 12 -15.86 -8.56 -19.75
N GLU A 13 -16.35 -9.75 -19.98
CA GLU A 13 -16.11 -10.53 -21.21
C GLU A 13 -16.50 -9.77 -22.48
N TYR A 14 -17.57 -8.99 -22.44
CA TYR A 14 -18.06 -8.21 -23.57
C TYR A 14 -17.86 -6.69 -23.37
N GLY A 15 -17.10 -6.31 -22.38
CA GLY A 15 -16.84 -4.91 -22.06
C GLY A 15 -16.01 -4.18 -23.13
N LYS A 16 -16.18 -2.88 -23.26
CA LYS A 16 -15.39 -2.04 -24.19
C LYS A 16 -13.90 -2.12 -23.89
N ALA A 17 -13.51 -2.02 -22.63
CA ALA A 17 -12.11 -2.05 -22.21
C ALA A 17 -11.40 -3.36 -22.61
N ARG A 18 -12.11 -4.49 -22.53
CA ARG A 18 -11.58 -5.78 -22.98
C ARG A 18 -11.36 -5.80 -24.49
N ARG A 19 -12.34 -5.36 -25.28
CA ARG A 19 -12.22 -5.30 -26.76
C ARG A 19 -11.09 -4.37 -27.20
N ASP A 20 -10.97 -3.20 -26.57
CA ASP A 20 -9.92 -2.22 -26.88
C ASP A 20 -8.54 -2.83 -26.58
N LEU A 21 -8.40 -3.52 -25.44
CA LEU A 21 -7.17 -4.24 -25.06
C LEU A 21 -6.85 -5.40 -26.03
N GLU A 22 -7.84 -6.21 -26.41
CA GLU A 22 -7.69 -7.30 -27.39
C GLU A 22 -7.18 -6.77 -28.74
N ASN A 23 -7.75 -5.68 -29.23
CA ASN A 23 -7.35 -5.06 -30.48
C ASN A 23 -5.88 -4.60 -30.42
N VAL A 24 -5.51 -3.88 -29.35
CA VAL A 24 -4.13 -3.39 -29.17
C VAL A 24 -3.13 -4.53 -29.06
N LEU A 25 -3.46 -5.60 -28.34
CA LEU A 25 -2.59 -6.77 -28.22
C LEU A 25 -2.43 -7.50 -29.56
N ASN A 26 -3.52 -7.69 -30.32
CA ASN A 26 -3.49 -8.31 -31.64
C ASN A 26 -2.65 -7.49 -32.64
N GLU A 27 -2.82 -6.19 -32.68
CA GLU A 27 -2.01 -5.33 -33.53
C GLU A 27 -0.52 -5.38 -33.15
N ALA A 28 -0.21 -5.38 -31.86
CA ALA A 28 1.17 -5.51 -31.41
C ALA A 28 1.82 -6.84 -31.82
N VAL A 29 1.07 -7.94 -31.73
CA VAL A 29 1.56 -9.27 -32.17
C VAL A 29 1.78 -9.26 -33.68
N ASN A 30 0.90 -8.65 -34.46
CA ASN A 30 1.02 -8.58 -35.93
C ASN A 30 2.23 -7.74 -36.40
N LEU A 31 2.80 -6.88 -35.54
CA LEU A 31 4.03 -6.14 -35.84
C LEU A 31 5.28 -7.02 -35.73
N ILE A 32 5.22 -8.19 -35.09
CA ILE A 32 6.38 -9.05 -34.86
C ILE A 32 6.69 -9.87 -36.12
N ASP A 33 7.89 -9.72 -36.64
CA ASP A 33 8.37 -10.49 -37.81
C ASP A 33 8.91 -11.85 -37.37
N LEU A 34 8.09 -12.88 -37.50
CA LEU A 34 8.43 -14.25 -37.13
C LEU A 34 9.05 -15.07 -38.28
N ARG A 35 9.26 -14.48 -39.46
CA ARG A 35 9.77 -15.21 -40.64
C ARG A 35 11.18 -15.75 -40.44
N THR A 36 12.02 -14.97 -39.77
CA THR A 36 13.40 -15.36 -39.43
C THR A 36 13.68 -14.98 -37.96
N PRO A 37 13.25 -15.81 -36.98
CA PRO A 37 13.43 -15.52 -35.55
C PRO A 37 14.90 -15.31 -35.19
N TYR A 38 15.11 -14.42 -34.22
CA TYR A 38 16.42 -14.09 -33.65
C TYR A 38 17.41 -13.36 -34.54
N ASN A 39 17.00 -12.91 -35.73
CA ASN A 39 17.81 -12.01 -36.55
C ASN A 39 17.54 -10.53 -36.21
N GLU A 40 18.25 -9.60 -36.84
CA GLU A 40 18.13 -8.17 -36.59
C GLU A 40 16.71 -7.66 -36.88
N SER A 41 16.06 -8.09 -37.98
CA SER A 41 14.69 -7.66 -38.30
C SER A 41 13.68 -8.12 -37.26
N PHE A 42 13.85 -9.30 -36.70
CA PHE A 42 13.03 -9.82 -35.60
C PHE A 42 13.13 -8.92 -34.36
N TYR A 43 14.34 -8.58 -33.91
CA TYR A 43 14.51 -7.69 -32.75
C TYR A 43 14.02 -6.27 -33.00
N GLN A 44 14.18 -5.73 -34.22
CA GLN A 44 13.62 -4.44 -34.59
C GLN A 44 12.08 -4.46 -34.56
N SER A 45 11.45 -5.54 -35.00
CA SER A 45 10.00 -5.73 -34.97
C SER A 45 9.47 -5.82 -33.55
N ILE A 46 10.17 -6.52 -32.66
CA ILE A 46 9.85 -6.54 -31.20
C ILE A 46 9.93 -5.13 -30.62
N ALA A 47 10.98 -4.38 -30.95
CA ALA A 47 11.11 -3.01 -30.49
C ALA A 47 9.98 -2.11 -30.99
N ALA A 48 9.52 -2.31 -32.23
CA ALA A 48 8.37 -1.61 -32.80
C ALA A 48 7.06 -1.98 -32.07
N ALA A 49 6.80 -3.26 -31.86
CA ALA A 49 5.64 -3.74 -31.12
C ALA A 49 5.60 -3.20 -29.68
N ARG A 50 6.76 -3.16 -29.02
CA ARG A 50 6.89 -2.59 -27.67
C ARG A 50 6.57 -1.09 -27.64
N ARG A 51 7.06 -0.31 -28.60
CA ARG A 51 6.74 1.14 -28.72
C ARG A 51 5.26 1.35 -28.98
N TYR A 52 4.67 0.55 -29.87
CA TYR A 52 3.25 0.58 -30.15
C TYR A 52 2.42 0.31 -28.88
N LEU A 53 2.71 -0.77 -28.16
CA LEU A 53 2.03 -1.10 -26.90
C LEU A 53 2.17 0.02 -25.85
N ALA A 54 3.37 0.57 -25.70
CA ALA A 54 3.58 1.65 -24.76
C ALA A 54 2.71 2.87 -25.08
N LYS A 55 2.65 3.27 -26.36
CA LYS A 55 1.78 4.37 -26.79
C LYS A 55 0.31 4.05 -26.62
N ALA A 56 -0.14 2.91 -27.13
CA ALA A 56 -1.55 2.53 -27.11
C ALA A 56 -2.10 2.35 -25.69
N LEU A 57 -1.34 1.71 -24.77
CA LEU A 57 -1.81 1.43 -23.43
C LEU A 57 -1.66 2.61 -22.47
N TYR A 58 -0.56 3.38 -22.56
CA TYR A 58 -0.25 4.44 -21.60
C TYR A 58 -0.58 5.85 -22.09
N THR A 59 -0.94 6.00 -23.38
CA THR A 59 -1.32 7.30 -23.93
C THR A 59 -2.74 7.28 -24.50
N ASP A 60 -3.01 6.32 -25.42
CA ASP A 60 -4.24 6.36 -26.22
C ASP A 60 -5.43 5.72 -25.45
N LEU A 61 -5.20 4.60 -24.73
CA LEU A 61 -6.21 3.91 -23.92
C LEU A 61 -6.16 4.28 -22.45
N ALA A 62 -5.08 4.91 -21.98
CA ALA A 62 -5.04 5.45 -20.62
C ALA A 62 -6.23 6.39 -20.44
N GLY A 63 -7.06 6.10 -19.43
CA GLY A 63 -8.17 6.98 -19.08
C GLY A 63 -7.66 8.39 -18.81
N HIS A 64 -8.52 9.37 -18.96
CA HIS A 64 -8.21 10.78 -18.69
C HIS A 64 -8.00 11.06 -17.19
N GLU A 65 -8.19 10.07 -16.34
CA GLU A 65 -7.92 10.16 -14.91
C GLU A 65 -6.47 9.77 -14.64
N GLU A 66 -5.73 10.70 -14.10
CA GLU A 66 -4.39 10.46 -13.59
C GLU A 66 -4.48 9.54 -12.37
N VAL A 67 -3.99 8.31 -12.49
CA VAL A 67 -3.92 7.40 -11.36
C VAL A 67 -2.76 7.83 -10.47
N ILE A 68 -3.08 8.39 -9.31
CA ILE A 68 -2.12 8.80 -8.30
C ILE A 68 -1.96 7.66 -7.30
N ALA A 69 -0.76 7.10 -7.20
CA ALA A 69 -0.40 6.16 -6.17
C ALA A 69 0.22 6.91 -4.97
N SER A 70 -0.50 6.95 -3.86
CA SER A 70 0.01 7.50 -2.61
C SER A 70 0.70 6.40 -1.80
N CYS A 71 2.01 6.56 -1.55
CA CYS A 71 2.78 5.64 -0.73
C CYS A 71 2.88 6.17 0.69
N ILE A 72 2.34 5.43 1.65
CA ILE A 72 2.33 5.78 3.06
C ILE A 72 3.08 4.68 3.82
N GLY A 73 4.01 5.07 4.71
CA GLY A 73 4.71 4.13 5.57
C GLY A 73 3.75 3.48 6.56
N HIS A 74 3.95 2.20 6.83
CA HIS A 74 3.20 1.46 7.84
C HIS A 74 4.10 0.41 8.49
N THR A 75 3.81 0.07 9.76
CA THR A 75 4.41 -1.09 10.41
C THR A 75 3.34 -1.81 11.22
N HIS A 76 3.08 -3.05 10.86
CA HIS A 76 2.16 -3.91 11.59
C HIS A 76 2.87 -4.52 12.80
N ILE A 77 2.29 -4.35 13.99
CA ILE A 77 2.83 -4.91 15.23
C ILE A 77 1.68 -5.57 15.99
N ASP A 78 1.64 -6.90 15.99
CA ASP A 78 0.74 -7.64 16.89
C ASP A 78 1.09 -7.32 18.35
N VAL A 79 0.08 -7.04 19.16
CA VAL A 79 0.28 -6.68 20.58
C VAL A 79 0.87 -7.84 21.38
N ALA A 80 0.53 -9.06 21.01
CA ALA A 80 1.26 -10.29 21.32
C ALA A 80 0.99 -11.29 20.20
N TRP A 81 1.91 -12.23 19.95
CA TRP A 81 1.75 -13.33 19.00
C TRP A 81 2.72 -14.46 19.36
N TRP A 82 3.70 -14.78 18.53
CA TRP A 82 4.83 -15.67 18.88
C TRP A 82 5.82 -15.01 19.85
N TRP A 83 5.46 -13.87 20.38
CA TRP A 83 6.22 -13.09 21.35
C TRP A 83 5.32 -12.52 22.46
N THR A 84 5.91 -12.13 23.55
CA THR A 84 5.23 -11.61 24.72
C THR A 84 4.84 -10.13 24.56
N VAL A 85 3.93 -9.65 25.40
CA VAL A 85 3.60 -8.22 25.52
C VAL A 85 4.83 -7.38 25.90
N ALA A 86 5.77 -7.93 26.67
CA ALA A 86 7.02 -7.25 26.99
C ALA A 86 7.85 -6.97 25.73
N GLN A 87 7.99 -7.96 24.86
CA GLN A 87 8.65 -7.82 23.57
C GLN A 87 7.91 -6.86 22.62
N THR A 88 6.58 -6.84 22.66
CA THR A 88 5.79 -5.85 21.92
C THR A 88 6.16 -4.43 22.30
N ARG A 89 6.30 -4.13 23.59
CA ARG A 89 6.70 -2.80 24.08
C ARG A 89 8.05 -2.36 23.53
N GLU A 90 9.02 -3.26 23.47
CA GLU A 90 10.34 -3.00 22.88
C GLU A 90 10.27 -2.80 21.36
N LYS A 91 9.45 -3.63 20.68
CA LYS A 91 9.23 -3.51 19.22
C LYS A 91 8.63 -2.14 18.86
N VAL A 92 7.60 -1.72 19.59
CA VAL A 92 6.93 -0.43 19.36
C VAL A 92 7.91 0.73 19.54
N CYS A 93 8.63 0.75 20.65
CA CYS A 93 9.61 1.81 20.92
C CYS A 93 10.64 1.92 19.78
N ARG A 94 11.25 0.79 19.39
CA ARG A 94 12.26 0.75 18.33
C ARG A 94 11.69 1.16 16.97
N SER A 95 10.52 0.61 16.60
CA SER A 95 9.90 0.89 15.30
C SER A 95 9.48 2.35 15.19
N PHE A 96 8.83 2.91 16.20
CA PHE A 96 8.35 4.27 16.15
C PHE A 96 9.48 5.30 16.25
N ALA A 97 10.53 5.01 17.01
CA ALA A 97 11.75 5.84 17.00
C ALA A 97 12.42 5.85 15.61
N THR A 98 12.45 4.70 14.93
CA THR A 98 12.96 4.62 13.55
C THR A 98 12.12 5.45 12.59
N VAL A 99 10.79 5.39 12.70
CA VAL A 99 9.87 6.21 11.88
C VAL A 99 10.09 7.69 12.10
N LEU A 100 10.22 8.14 13.34
CA LEU A 100 10.50 9.55 13.65
C LEU A 100 11.82 10.00 13.01
N LYS A 101 12.86 9.18 13.11
CA LYS A 101 14.14 9.45 12.45
C LYS A 101 14.01 9.55 10.93
N LEU A 102 13.25 8.65 10.31
CA LEU A 102 12.98 8.72 8.87
C LEU A 102 12.20 9.99 8.50
N MET A 103 11.30 10.46 9.36
CA MET A 103 10.61 11.73 9.16
C MET A 103 11.55 12.93 9.23
N ASP A 104 12.61 12.87 10.03
CA ASP A 104 13.62 13.92 10.07
C ASP A 104 14.48 13.92 8.80
N GLU A 105 14.81 12.74 8.27
CA GLU A 105 15.61 12.60 7.05
C GLU A 105 14.81 12.88 5.77
N TYR A 106 13.50 12.55 5.76
CA TYR A 106 12.63 12.65 4.58
C TYR A 106 11.41 13.54 4.88
N PRO A 107 11.43 14.83 4.53
CA PRO A 107 10.35 15.77 4.86
C PRO A 107 8.97 15.37 4.34
N ASN A 108 8.90 14.68 3.21
CA ASN A 108 7.65 14.23 2.60
C ASN A 108 7.16 12.87 3.12
N TYR A 109 7.92 12.20 3.98
CA TYR A 109 7.56 10.89 4.50
C TYR A 109 6.34 10.99 5.41
N LYS A 110 5.32 10.19 5.10
CA LYS A 110 4.11 10.03 5.90
C LYS A 110 4.02 8.61 6.42
N PHE A 111 3.47 8.46 7.60
CA PHE A 111 3.33 7.19 8.28
C PHE A 111 1.96 7.06 8.90
N MET A 112 1.40 5.85 8.91
CA MET A 112 0.17 5.52 9.60
C MET A 112 0.37 4.33 10.52
N SER A 113 -0.32 4.33 11.64
CA SER A 113 -0.36 3.19 12.55
C SER A 113 -1.62 3.22 13.39
N SER A 114 -2.30 2.11 13.45
CA SER A 114 -3.48 1.86 14.28
C SER A 114 -3.08 1.48 15.72
N GLN A 115 -4.00 0.90 16.45
CA GLN A 115 -3.83 0.26 17.75
C GLN A 115 -3.41 1.20 18.88
N PRO A 116 -4.37 1.90 19.54
CA PRO A 116 -4.13 2.74 20.73
C PRO A 116 -3.25 2.12 21.81
N GLN A 117 -3.29 0.78 21.95
CA GLN A 117 -2.46 0.06 22.93
C GLN A 117 -0.96 0.28 22.70
N LEU A 118 -0.52 0.42 21.42
CA LEU A 118 0.88 0.68 21.11
C LEU A 118 1.31 2.06 21.62
N TYR A 119 0.49 3.07 21.36
CA TYR A 119 0.70 4.44 21.85
C TYR A 119 0.60 4.55 23.37
N TYR A 120 -0.30 3.78 23.97
CA TYR A 120 -0.43 3.71 25.44
C TYR A 120 0.84 3.18 26.10
N PHE A 121 1.50 2.17 25.52
CA PHE A 121 2.79 1.69 26.00
C PHE A 121 3.86 2.78 25.97
N LEU A 122 3.92 3.56 24.88
CA LEU A 122 4.87 4.68 24.78
C LEU A 122 4.54 5.79 25.78
N LYS A 123 3.29 6.19 25.86
CA LYS A 123 2.86 7.22 26.82
C LYS A 123 3.28 6.89 28.25
N GLN A 124 3.24 5.60 28.63
CA GLN A 124 3.61 5.19 29.99
C GLN A 124 5.11 5.08 30.22
N ARG A 125 5.90 4.67 29.22
CA ARG A 125 7.30 4.31 29.41
C ARG A 125 8.29 5.22 28.70
N TYR A 126 7.85 5.86 27.64
CA TYR A 126 8.67 6.72 26.76
C TYR A 126 7.90 7.99 26.42
N PRO A 127 7.53 8.82 27.44
CA PRO A 127 6.66 9.99 27.22
C PRO A 127 7.26 11.00 26.23
N GLU A 128 8.59 11.13 26.19
CA GLU A 128 9.27 12.01 25.22
C GLU A 128 9.03 11.55 23.77
N LEU A 129 9.10 10.24 23.52
CA LEU A 129 8.83 9.66 22.21
C LEU A 129 7.35 9.85 21.82
N TYR A 130 6.45 9.69 22.80
CA TYR A 130 5.02 9.91 22.60
C TYR A 130 4.70 11.38 22.24
N GLU A 131 5.34 12.35 22.87
CA GLU A 131 5.16 13.77 22.54
C GLU A 131 5.72 14.11 21.14
N GLN A 132 6.84 13.53 20.72
CA GLN A 132 7.34 13.69 19.36
C GLN A 132 6.33 13.15 18.33
N ILE A 133 5.71 11.97 18.59
CA ILE A 133 4.66 11.44 17.72
C ILE A 133 3.49 12.43 17.63
N LYS A 134 3.03 13.00 18.73
CA LYS A 134 1.95 14.01 18.74
C LYS A 134 2.30 15.24 17.88
N GLN A 135 3.56 15.67 17.87
CA GLN A 135 4.02 16.74 16.98
C GLN A 135 3.87 16.34 15.52
N ARG A 136 4.29 15.11 15.14
CA ARG A 136 4.14 14.60 13.77
C ARG A 136 2.68 14.41 13.36
N VAL A 137 1.80 14.06 14.31
CA VAL A 137 0.34 14.04 14.09
C VAL A 137 -0.17 15.47 13.80
N ALA A 138 0.22 16.46 14.59
CA ALA A 138 -0.17 17.86 14.39
C ALA A 138 0.35 18.42 13.04
N GLU A 139 1.50 17.95 12.57
CA GLU A 139 2.07 18.29 11.25
C GLU A 139 1.35 17.58 10.08
N GLY A 140 0.42 16.65 10.33
CA GLY A 140 -0.24 15.85 9.31
C GLY A 140 0.70 14.84 8.62
N ARG A 141 1.75 14.41 9.31
CA ARG A 141 2.76 13.47 8.83
C ARG A 141 2.64 12.08 9.45
N TRP A 142 2.00 11.99 10.59
CA TRP A 142 1.68 10.74 11.27
C TRP A 142 0.18 10.63 11.46
N GLU A 143 -0.42 9.56 10.93
CA GLU A 143 -1.86 9.29 11.05
C GLU A 143 -2.10 8.19 12.07
N PRO A 144 -2.69 8.50 13.25
CA PRO A 144 -3.16 7.49 14.19
C PRO A 144 -4.51 6.96 13.71
N GLU A 145 -4.48 5.97 12.84
CA GLU A 145 -5.65 5.49 12.13
C GLU A 145 -6.43 4.42 12.89
N GLY A 146 -7.70 4.24 12.46
CA GLY A 146 -8.61 3.24 13.01
C GLY A 146 -9.25 3.68 14.30
N GLY A 147 -9.69 2.71 15.09
CA GLY A 147 -10.40 2.97 16.34
C GLY A 147 -10.41 1.77 17.27
N MET A 148 -10.00 0.58 16.78
CA MET A 148 -9.87 -0.60 17.64
C MET A 148 -8.67 -0.44 18.57
N TRP A 149 -8.87 -0.77 19.86
CA TRP A 149 -7.81 -0.72 20.86
C TRP A 149 -6.57 -1.55 20.48
N VAL A 150 -6.83 -2.76 19.96
CA VAL A 150 -5.87 -3.63 19.28
C VAL A 150 -6.54 -4.19 18.01
N GLU A 151 -5.79 -4.66 17.05
CA GLU A 151 -6.32 -5.39 15.89
C GLU A 151 -6.72 -6.79 16.32
N ALA A 152 -7.94 -6.91 16.86
CA ALA A 152 -8.46 -8.15 17.42
C ALA A 152 -8.93 -9.11 16.33
N ASP A 153 -8.73 -10.43 16.55
CA ASP A 153 -9.35 -11.45 15.71
C ASP A 153 -10.87 -11.45 15.90
N CYS A 154 -11.59 -10.96 14.90
CA CYS A 154 -13.05 -10.83 14.93
C CYS A 154 -13.79 -12.16 14.96
N ASN A 155 -13.15 -13.28 14.62
CA ASN A 155 -13.74 -14.61 14.68
C ASN A 155 -13.73 -15.19 16.09
N LEU A 156 -12.82 -14.74 16.96
CA LEU A 156 -12.67 -15.23 18.32
C LEU A 156 -13.28 -14.29 19.37
N THR A 157 -13.37 -13.01 19.04
CA THR A 157 -13.78 -11.96 19.96
C THR A 157 -15.30 -11.85 20.02
N SER A 158 -15.88 -11.70 21.24
CA SER A 158 -17.32 -11.46 21.40
C SER A 158 -17.72 -10.07 20.89
N GLY A 159 -18.98 -9.91 20.50
CA GLY A 159 -19.52 -8.62 20.06
C GLY A 159 -19.36 -7.50 21.09
N GLU A 160 -19.57 -7.79 22.38
CA GLU A 160 -19.34 -6.84 23.47
C GLU A 160 -17.88 -6.40 23.55
N SER A 161 -16.94 -7.33 23.40
CA SER A 161 -15.52 -7.00 23.38
C SER A 161 -15.15 -6.13 22.18
N LEU A 162 -15.72 -6.40 20.98
CA LEU A 162 -15.51 -5.55 19.79
C LEU A 162 -16.05 -4.14 20.00
N VAL A 163 -17.23 -3.98 20.58
CA VAL A 163 -17.77 -2.65 20.92
C VAL A 163 -16.81 -1.89 21.84
N ARG A 164 -16.25 -2.56 22.86
CA ARG A 164 -15.26 -1.95 23.76
C ARG A 164 -13.95 -1.59 23.08
N GLN A 165 -13.49 -2.40 22.14
CA GLN A 165 -12.31 -2.08 21.33
C GLN A 165 -12.45 -0.69 20.69
N PHE A 166 -13.57 -0.44 20.01
CA PHE A 166 -13.82 0.85 19.37
C PHE A 166 -14.10 1.98 20.38
N LEU A 167 -14.85 1.69 21.45
CA LEU A 167 -15.17 2.68 22.47
C LEU A 167 -13.91 3.25 23.13
N TYR A 168 -13.04 2.38 23.58
CA TYR A 168 -11.81 2.80 24.27
C TYR A 168 -10.77 3.35 23.31
N GLY A 169 -10.67 2.76 22.11
CA GLY A 169 -9.74 3.25 21.09
C GLY A 169 -10.06 4.67 20.63
N ASN A 170 -11.33 4.93 20.30
CA ASN A 170 -11.77 6.27 19.94
C ASN A 170 -11.62 7.30 21.07
N ARG A 171 -11.82 6.89 22.33
CA ARG A 171 -11.59 7.76 23.49
C ARG A 171 -10.12 8.11 23.69
N PHE A 172 -9.23 7.21 23.32
CA PHE A 172 -7.79 7.44 23.46
C PHE A 172 -7.24 8.42 22.43
N PHE A 173 -7.74 8.37 21.19
CA PHE A 173 -7.28 9.24 20.11
C PHE A 173 -7.97 10.61 20.07
N LYS A 174 -9.03 10.81 20.85
CA LYS A 174 -9.64 12.15 21.08
C LYS A 174 -8.86 12.99 22.09
#